data_067781ff8b8c8b652f75f28d1582ca74
#
_entry.id   067781ff8b8c8b652f75f28d1582ca74
#
_cell.length_a   1.000
_cell.length_b   1.000
_cell.length_c   1.000
_cell.angle_alpha   90.00
_cell.angle_beta   90.00
_cell.angle_gamma   90.00
#
_symmetry.space_group_name_H-M   'P 1'
#
loop_
_entity.id
_entity.type
_entity.pdbx_description
1 polymer ?
#
loop_
_entity_poly.entity_id
_entity_poly.type
_entity_poly.pdbx_seq_one_letter_code
_entity_poly.pdbx_strand_id
1 'polypeptide(L)'
;MSKNIIPTINISSIIKNGFESSKSINTINKIKKACINIGFFQITGHGISQKNIKNICNVGNKFFSSSEKNKRKLAPNKWNSKNKNIYRGYFPSSVNGKEGLDIGDLKVTKKYANSIKNQYVEYLNLNKSIDKKSINILSNYFDEIFSLAEILFKSIIKMYKKDISISKKVFSRTKTLSTLRFNYYPNQKTPVEISKQDGIALGCETHVDSGIFTILYQDKKGGLQVQNRKNKKWYNVPFNKKALVVNTGRALEFLSKGKFKATNHRVLWNKSKRLSIPFFFEPSYNFKMNKSFLNGSMNNNNGLIYEKYLNHSLKKFVEYQR
;
A
#
# COMPACT_ATOMS: atom_id res chain seq x y z
N MET A 1 6.01 -26.23 15.82
CA MET A 1 5.48 -25.32 14.76
C MET A 1 5.04 -24.02 15.40
N SER A 2 5.62 -22.87 15.05
CA SER A 2 5.18 -21.59 15.59
C SER A 2 3.75 -21.31 15.17
N LYS A 3 2.87 -21.07 16.13
CA LYS A 3 1.45 -20.75 15.90
C LYS A 3 1.35 -19.57 14.93
N ASN A 4 0.72 -19.77 13.77
CA ASN A 4 0.51 -18.69 12.81
C ASN A 4 -0.39 -17.62 13.45
N ILE A 5 0.18 -16.45 13.71
CA ILE A 5 -0.55 -15.34 14.34
C ILE A 5 -1.27 -14.44 13.35
N ILE A 6 -1.02 -14.63 12.04
CA ILE A 6 -1.61 -13.82 10.96
C ILE A 6 -2.90 -14.50 10.49
N PRO A 7 -4.09 -13.98 10.83
CA PRO A 7 -5.33 -14.62 10.44
C PRO A 7 -5.59 -14.47 8.93
N THR A 8 -6.17 -15.50 8.32
CA THR A 8 -6.72 -15.45 6.96
C THR A 8 -8.24 -15.32 7.06
N ILE A 9 -8.78 -14.28 6.43
CA ILE A 9 -10.20 -13.91 6.50
C ILE A 9 -10.80 -13.97 5.09
N ASN A 10 -11.82 -14.81 4.90
CA ASN A 10 -12.60 -14.82 3.66
C ASN A 10 -13.61 -13.67 3.71
N ILE A 11 -13.49 -12.72 2.77
CA ILE A 11 -14.35 -11.52 2.68
C ILE A 11 -15.43 -11.61 1.62
N SER A 12 -15.62 -12.79 1.02
CA SER A 12 -16.61 -12.98 -0.06
C SER A 12 -18.04 -12.61 0.36
N SER A 13 -18.40 -12.75 1.63
CA SER A 13 -19.71 -12.33 2.13
C SER A 13 -19.93 -10.83 1.97
N ILE A 14 -18.91 -10.00 2.27
CA ILE A 14 -19.02 -8.55 2.11
C ILE A 14 -19.09 -8.17 0.64
N ILE A 15 -18.29 -8.82 -0.22
CA ILE A 15 -18.29 -8.58 -1.67
C ILE A 15 -19.64 -8.90 -2.31
N LYS A 16 -20.27 -10.03 -1.91
CA LYS A 16 -21.51 -10.51 -2.52
C LYS A 16 -22.77 -9.90 -1.91
N ASN A 17 -22.79 -9.73 -0.59
CA ASN A 17 -24.01 -9.40 0.17
C ASN A 17 -23.97 -8.00 0.81
N GLY A 18 -22.94 -7.20 0.53
CA GLY A 18 -22.76 -5.89 1.18
C GLY A 18 -22.43 -6.04 2.67
N PHE A 19 -22.76 -5.01 3.47
CA PHE A 19 -22.29 -4.88 4.85
C PHE A 19 -23.30 -5.33 5.92
N GLU A 20 -24.57 -5.56 5.55
CA GLU A 20 -25.66 -5.70 6.53
C GLU A 20 -26.00 -7.17 6.85
N SER A 21 -25.60 -8.13 6.01
CA SER A 21 -25.90 -9.54 6.28
C SER A 21 -25.17 -10.04 7.54
N SER A 22 -25.76 -10.98 8.27
CA SER A 22 -25.15 -11.60 9.46
C SER A 22 -23.76 -12.19 9.17
N LYS A 23 -23.58 -12.80 7.99
CA LYS A 23 -22.29 -13.33 7.53
C LYS A 23 -21.26 -12.20 7.33
N SER A 24 -21.69 -11.06 6.76
CA SER A 24 -20.82 -9.90 6.56
C SER A 24 -20.44 -9.25 7.88
N ILE A 25 -21.37 -9.10 8.81
CA ILE A 25 -21.12 -8.57 10.15
C ILE A 25 -20.08 -9.44 10.89
N ASN A 26 -20.20 -10.78 10.82
CA ASN A 26 -19.21 -11.68 11.39
C ASN A 26 -17.82 -11.49 10.76
N THR A 27 -17.77 -11.34 9.43
CA THR A 27 -16.51 -11.08 8.70
C THR A 27 -15.90 -9.73 9.11
N ILE A 28 -16.70 -8.67 9.23
CA ILE A 28 -16.29 -7.35 9.71
C ILE A 28 -15.70 -7.45 11.13
N ASN A 29 -16.32 -8.23 12.02
CA ASN A 29 -15.80 -8.44 13.37
C ASN A 29 -14.46 -9.19 13.38
N LYS A 30 -14.21 -10.13 12.45
CA LYS A 30 -12.90 -10.77 12.28
C LYS A 30 -11.83 -9.75 11.83
N ILE A 31 -12.16 -8.88 10.86
CA ILE A 31 -11.28 -7.80 10.40
C ILE A 31 -10.96 -6.87 11.59
N LYS A 32 -11.99 -6.45 12.36
CA LYS A 32 -11.82 -5.62 13.56
C LYS A 32 -10.83 -6.22 14.55
N LYS A 33 -10.99 -7.50 14.89
CA LYS A 33 -10.10 -8.22 15.80
C LYS A 33 -8.66 -8.24 15.28
N ALA A 34 -8.46 -8.50 13.98
CA ALA A 34 -7.15 -8.50 13.36
C ALA A 34 -6.47 -7.11 13.42
N CYS A 35 -7.18 -6.04 13.08
CA CYS A 35 -6.68 -4.66 13.15
C CYS A 35 -6.30 -4.23 14.59
N ILE A 36 -7.07 -4.67 15.60
CA ILE A 36 -6.80 -4.34 17.01
C ILE A 36 -5.59 -5.11 17.52
N ASN A 37 -5.52 -6.42 17.25
CA ASN A 37 -4.56 -7.30 17.90
C ASN A 37 -3.16 -7.18 17.30
N ILE A 38 -3.06 -7.27 15.98
CA ILE A 38 -1.77 -7.33 15.28
C ILE A 38 -1.62 -6.29 14.17
N GLY A 39 -2.73 -5.77 13.63
CA GLY A 39 -2.69 -4.85 12.49
C GLY A 39 -2.31 -5.50 11.17
N PHE A 40 -2.26 -6.84 11.10
CA PHE A 40 -1.96 -7.63 9.91
C PHE A 40 -2.93 -8.80 9.76
N PHE A 41 -3.35 -9.08 8.53
CA PHE A 41 -4.17 -10.24 8.19
C PHE A 41 -4.07 -10.53 6.68
N GLN A 42 -4.51 -11.71 6.28
CA GLN A 42 -4.67 -12.07 4.88
C GLN A 42 -6.15 -12.05 4.53
N ILE A 43 -6.48 -11.69 3.30
CA ILE A 43 -7.85 -11.75 2.78
C ILE A 43 -7.92 -12.69 1.58
N THR A 44 -8.96 -13.54 1.57
CA THR A 44 -9.36 -14.38 0.45
C THR A 44 -10.77 -14.02 0.03
N GLY A 45 -11.22 -14.51 -1.15
CA GLY A 45 -12.56 -14.16 -1.66
C GLY A 45 -12.73 -12.68 -1.97
N HIS A 46 -11.65 -12.00 -2.29
CA HIS A 46 -11.55 -10.55 -2.52
C HIS A 46 -12.00 -10.09 -3.92
N GLY A 47 -12.39 -10.99 -4.82
CA GLY A 47 -12.92 -10.67 -6.14
C GLY A 47 -11.88 -10.47 -7.24
N ILE A 48 -10.62 -10.10 -6.92
CA ILE A 48 -9.57 -9.94 -7.93
C ILE A 48 -9.15 -11.33 -8.43
N SER A 49 -9.23 -11.55 -9.75
CA SER A 49 -8.95 -12.86 -10.34
C SER A 49 -7.47 -13.21 -10.32
N GLN A 50 -7.14 -14.51 -10.25
CA GLN A 50 -5.75 -14.97 -10.38
C GLN A 50 -5.14 -14.61 -11.73
N LYS A 51 -5.96 -14.49 -12.79
CA LYS A 51 -5.54 -14.00 -14.11
C LYS A 51 -5.06 -12.54 -14.03
N ASN A 52 -5.81 -11.67 -13.35
CA ASN A 52 -5.43 -10.26 -13.20
C ASN A 52 -4.17 -10.10 -12.35
N ILE A 53 -4.05 -10.89 -11.26
CA ILE A 53 -2.82 -10.94 -10.45
C ILE A 53 -1.62 -11.39 -11.30
N LYS A 54 -1.76 -12.43 -12.11
CA LYS A 54 -0.70 -12.88 -13.03
C LYS A 54 -0.34 -11.79 -14.05
N ASN A 55 -1.34 -11.14 -14.63
CA ASN A 55 -1.13 -10.09 -15.62
C ASN A 55 -0.36 -8.90 -15.03
N ILE A 56 -0.73 -8.43 -13.84
CA ILE A 56 -0.02 -7.33 -13.19
C ILE A 56 1.42 -7.69 -12.81
N CYS A 57 1.66 -8.92 -12.36
CA CYS A 57 3.02 -9.43 -12.13
C CYS A 57 3.86 -9.44 -13.42
N ASN A 58 3.27 -9.85 -14.55
CA ASN A 58 3.95 -9.86 -15.84
C ASN A 58 4.31 -8.44 -16.29
N VAL A 59 3.45 -7.44 -16.05
CA VAL A 59 3.77 -6.03 -16.31
C VAL A 59 4.98 -5.58 -15.50
N GLY A 60 5.00 -5.87 -14.21
CA GLY A 60 6.15 -5.55 -13.35
C GLY A 60 7.44 -6.22 -13.84
N ASN A 61 7.39 -7.53 -14.06
CA ASN A 61 8.57 -8.27 -14.56
C ASN A 61 9.07 -7.73 -15.89
N LYS A 62 8.18 -7.43 -16.85
CA LYS A 62 8.55 -6.86 -18.15
C LYS A 62 9.24 -5.50 -17.99
N PHE A 63 8.69 -4.64 -17.12
CA PHE A 63 9.28 -3.32 -16.86
C PHE A 63 10.68 -3.44 -16.25
N PHE A 64 10.86 -4.22 -15.18
CA PHE A 64 12.16 -4.35 -14.51
C PHE A 64 13.19 -5.12 -15.31
N SER A 65 12.78 -5.95 -16.27
CA SER A 65 13.70 -6.61 -17.22
C SER A 65 14.13 -5.70 -18.37
N SER A 66 13.55 -4.52 -18.52
CA SER A 66 13.96 -3.56 -19.54
C SER A 66 15.27 -2.84 -19.15
N SER A 67 15.91 -2.19 -20.13
CA SER A 67 17.16 -1.48 -19.89
C SER A 67 17.01 -0.37 -18.84
N GLU A 68 18.08 -0.11 -18.09
CA GLU A 68 18.11 0.99 -17.11
C GLU A 68 17.73 2.33 -17.75
N LYS A 69 18.23 2.62 -18.98
CA LYS A 69 17.88 3.80 -19.77
C LYS A 69 16.36 3.91 -19.98
N ASN A 70 15.68 2.77 -20.25
CA ASN A 70 14.22 2.77 -20.43
C ASN A 70 13.48 3.02 -19.12
N LYS A 71 13.88 2.38 -18.02
CA LYS A 71 13.28 2.56 -16.70
C LYS A 71 13.42 4.01 -16.20
N ARG A 72 14.60 4.62 -16.36
CA ARG A 72 14.89 6.00 -15.97
C ARG A 72 14.06 7.06 -16.69
N LYS A 73 13.43 6.76 -17.83
CA LYS A 73 12.46 7.68 -18.45
C LYS A 73 11.28 8.02 -17.53
N LEU A 74 10.96 7.15 -16.58
CA LEU A 74 9.90 7.36 -15.58
C LEU A 74 10.43 7.83 -14.21
N ALA A 75 11.74 7.96 -14.02
CA ALA A 75 12.30 8.33 -12.73
C ALA A 75 11.86 9.74 -12.31
N PRO A 76 11.72 10.03 -11.00
CA PRO A 76 11.59 11.38 -10.48
C PRO A 76 12.74 12.29 -10.89
N ASN A 77 12.51 13.60 -10.80
CA ASN A 77 13.48 14.64 -11.16
C ASN A 77 14.87 14.40 -10.57
N LYS A 78 14.96 13.91 -9.34
CA LYS A 78 16.21 13.54 -8.65
C LYS A 78 17.11 12.61 -9.49
N TRP A 79 16.54 11.70 -10.28
CA TRP A 79 17.29 10.72 -11.10
C TRP A 79 17.14 10.92 -12.61
N ASN A 80 16.25 11.85 -13.00
CA ASN A 80 16.09 12.29 -14.38
C ASN A 80 15.60 13.75 -14.41
N SER A 81 16.53 14.69 -14.53
CA SER A 81 16.27 16.15 -14.52
C SER A 81 15.29 16.62 -15.60
N LYS A 82 15.07 15.82 -16.67
CA LYS A 82 14.08 16.12 -17.72
C LYS A 82 12.63 15.86 -17.28
N ASN A 83 12.41 15.18 -16.16
CA ASN A 83 11.09 14.91 -15.61
C ASN A 83 10.73 15.95 -14.54
N LYS A 84 9.42 16.20 -14.39
CA LYS A 84 8.88 17.13 -13.37
C LYS A 84 8.35 16.44 -12.14
N ASN A 85 8.10 15.09 -12.21
CA ASN A 85 7.60 14.33 -11.09
C ASN A 85 8.67 14.21 -9.99
N ILE A 86 8.22 14.33 -8.75
CA ILE A 86 9.09 14.29 -7.55
C ILE A 86 8.73 13.15 -6.60
N TYR A 87 7.50 12.66 -6.70
CA TYR A 87 6.93 11.72 -5.73
C TYR A 87 6.77 10.31 -6.31
N ARG A 88 6.38 10.18 -7.57
CA ARG A 88 6.11 8.90 -8.24
C ARG A 88 7.04 8.64 -9.39
N GLY A 89 7.14 7.38 -9.79
CA GLY A 89 7.98 6.95 -10.90
C GLY A 89 8.93 5.82 -10.52
N TYR A 90 10.01 5.69 -11.26
CA TYR A 90 11.01 4.64 -11.08
C TYR A 90 12.09 5.06 -10.09
N PHE A 91 12.35 4.23 -9.11
CA PHE A 91 13.40 4.35 -8.10
C PHE A 91 14.46 3.27 -8.33
N PRO A 92 15.73 3.62 -8.61
CA PRO A 92 16.78 2.66 -8.91
C PRO A 92 17.28 1.91 -7.66
N SER A 93 17.81 0.71 -7.84
CA SER A 93 18.34 -0.13 -6.76
C SER A 93 19.52 0.45 -5.99
N SER A 94 20.22 1.43 -6.57
CA SER A 94 21.30 2.17 -5.90
C SER A 94 20.85 2.93 -4.65
N VAL A 95 19.54 3.15 -4.49
CA VAL A 95 18.97 3.90 -3.35
C VAL A 95 18.92 3.03 -2.09
N ASN A 96 18.36 1.83 -2.19
CA ASN A 96 18.16 0.93 -1.06
C ASN A 96 18.14 -0.55 -1.48
N GLY A 97 18.89 -0.89 -2.50
CA GLY A 97 19.10 -2.27 -2.95
C GLY A 97 17.93 -2.93 -3.67
N LYS A 98 16.74 -2.32 -3.70
CA LYS A 98 15.57 -2.77 -4.48
C LYS A 98 15.21 -1.72 -5.52
N GLU A 99 14.65 -2.15 -6.64
CA GLU A 99 14.04 -1.24 -7.60
C GLU A 99 12.57 -1.01 -7.23
N GLY A 100 12.08 0.22 -7.41
CA GLY A 100 10.69 0.60 -7.18
C GLY A 100 10.06 1.22 -8.42
N LEU A 101 8.76 0.98 -8.62
CA LEU A 101 7.95 1.74 -9.57
C LEU A 101 6.64 2.14 -8.88
N ASP A 102 6.48 3.45 -8.67
CA ASP A 102 5.30 4.05 -8.04
C ASP A 102 4.38 4.65 -9.08
N ILE A 103 3.13 4.22 -9.07
CA ILE A 103 2.09 4.65 -10.01
C ILE A 103 0.91 5.18 -9.21
N GLY A 104 0.50 6.41 -9.51
CA GLY A 104 -0.71 7.01 -8.96
C GLY A 104 -1.96 6.62 -9.72
N ASP A 105 -3.07 7.26 -9.39
CA ASP A 105 -4.34 7.03 -10.08
C ASP A 105 -4.22 7.47 -11.56
N LEU A 106 -4.44 6.52 -12.47
CA LEU A 106 -4.34 6.74 -13.92
C LEU A 106 -5.48 7.61 -14.48
N LYS A 107 -6.49 7.92 -13.66
CA LYS A 107 -7.53 8.93 -13.98
C LYS A 107 -7.02 10.38 -13.84
N VAL A 108 -5.85 10.58 -13.22
CA VAL A 108 -5.20 11.88 -13.14
C VAL A 108 -4.61 12.23 -14.51
N THR A 109 -5.27 13.11 -15.25
CA THR A 109 -4.76 13.61 -16.54
C THR A 109 -3.70 14.69 -16.33
N LYS A 110 -2.88 14.96 -17.36
CA LYS A 110 -1.90 16.05 -17.33
C LYS A 110 -2.57 17.40 -17.09
N LYS A 111 -3.72 17.66 -17.74
CA LYS A 111 -4.51 18.89 -17.56
C LYS A 111 -4.93 19.04 -16.09
N TYR A 112 -5.47 17.97 -15.50
CA TYR A 112 -5.93 17.99 -14.10
C TYR A 112 -4.76 18.20 -13.13
N ALA A 113 -3.65 17.46 -13.26
CA ALA A 113 -2.48 17.62 -12.40
C ALA A 113 -1.92 19.05 -12.43
N ASN A 114 -1.87 19.68 -13.62
CA ASN A 114 -1.43 21.06 -13.77
C ASN A 114 -2.40 22.08 -13.12
N SER A 115 -3.71 21.80 -13.07
CA SER A 115 -4.71 22.70 -12.48
C SER A 115 -4.71 22.70 -10.96
N ILE A 116 -4.29 21.59 -10.32
CA ILE A 116 -4.41 21.42 -8.86
C ILE A 116 -3.27 22.07 -8.08
N LYS A 117 -2.15 22.38 -8.69
CA LYS A 117 -0.95 22.96 -8.04
C LYS A 117 -0.52 22.18 -6.76
N ASN A 118 -0.67 20.85 -6.77
CA ASN A 118 -0.27 19.98 -5.68
C ASN A 118 0.90 19.08 -6.10
N GLN A 119 1.97 19.10 -5.34
CA GLN A 119 3.22 18.40 -5.70
C GLN A 119 3.13 16.86 -5.66
N TYR A 120 2.08 16.28 -5.05
CA TYR A 120 1.89 14.82 -4.94
C TYR A 120 0.80 14.29 -5.90
N VAL A 121 0.00 15.19 -6.50
CA VAL A 121 -0.96 14.83 -7.54
C VAL A 121 -0.28 14.97 -8.89
N GLU A 122 0.46 13.94 -9.27
CA GLU A 122 1.32 13.94 -10.45
C GLU A 122 0.72 13.14 -11.60
N TYR A 123 0.87 13.67 -12.81
CA TYR A 123 0.68 12.92 -14.04
C TYR A 123 1.98 12.25 -14.45
N LEU A 124 2.03 10.92 -14.37
CA LEU A 124 3.15 10.14 -14.85
C LEU A 124 2.87 9.62 -16.26
N ASN A 125 3.64 10.10 -17.27
CA ASN A 125 3.50 9.63 -18.64
C ASN A 125 4.12 8.25 -18.84
N LEU A 126 3.34 7.21 -18.56
CA LEU A 126 3.79 5.81 -18.63
C LEU A 126 4.17 5.38 -20.05
N ASN A 127 3.61 6.00 -21.10
CA ASN A 127 3.93 5.67 -22.51
C ASN A 127 5.41 5.89 -22.86
N LYS A 128 6.17 6.62 -22.05
CA LYS A 128 7.62 6.77 -22.23
C LYS A 128 8.39 5.44 -22.09
N SER A 129 7.84 4.46 -21.36
CA SER A 129 8.54 3.23 -20.97
C SER A 129 7.69 1.96 -20.97
N ILE A 130 6.36 2.10 -20.94
CA ILE A 130 5.41 1.01 -20.78
C ILE A 130 4.46 1.02 -21.99
N ASP A 131 4.23 -0.13 -22.58
CA ASP A 131 3.32 -0.27 -23.72
C ASP A 131 1.85 -0.10 -23.34
N LYS A 132 1.01 0.26 -24.32
CA LYS A 132 -0.42 0.53 -24.15
C LYS A 132 -1.19 -0.63 -23.51
N LYS A 133 -0.88 -1.88 -23.89
CA LYS A 133 -1.52 -3.09 -23.32
C LYS A 133 -1.21 -3.21 -21.82
N SER A 134 0.05 -3.01 -21.45
CA SER A 134 0.49 -3.01 -20.04
C SER A 134 -0.14 -1.87 -19.24
N ILE A 135 -0.29 -0.67 -19.83
CA ILE A 135 -0.97 0.47 -19.18
C ILE A 135 -2.45 0.15 -18.91
N ASN A 136 -3.14 -0.50 -19.83
CA ASN A 136 -4.53 -0.92 -19.60
C ASN A 136 -4.64 -1.94 -18.46
N ILE A 137 -3.69 -2.89 -18.36
CA ILE A 137 -3.63 -3.84 -17.24
C ILE A 137 -3.40 -3.09 -15.90
N LEU A 138 -2.50 -2.12 -15.88
CA LEU A 138 -2.24 -1.28 -14.71
C LEU A 138 -3.49 -0.52 -14.27
N SER A 139 -4.21 0.10 -15.23
CA SER A 139 -5.44 0.84 -14.96
C SER A 139 -6.53 -0.04 -14.35
N ASN A 140 -6.78 -1.18 -14.97
CA ASN A 140 -7.79 -2.13 -14.49
C ASN A 140 -7.45 -2.66 -13.09
N TYR A 141 -6.19 -3.04 -12.86
CA TYR A 141 -5.76 -3.52 -11.56
C TYR A 141 -5.82 -2.42 -10.49
N PHE A 142 -5.46 -1.18 -10.84
CA PHE A 142 -5.60 -0.05 -9.92
C PHE A 142 -7.06 0.17 -9.51
N ASP A 143 -8.00 0.07 -10.46
CA ASP A 143 -9.44 0.19 -10.19
C ASP A 143 -9.95 -0.93 -9.27
N GLU A 144 -9.55 -2.18 -9.54
CA GLU A 144 -9.93 -3.34 -8.70
C GLU A 144 -9.40 -3.22 -7.27
N ILE A 145 -8.10 -2.90 -7.12
CA ILE A 145 -7.47 -2.83 -5.79
C ILE A 145 -7.95 -1.61 -4.99
N PHE A 146 -8.22 -0.49 -5.67
CA PHE A 146 -8.80 0.69 -5.04
C PHE A 146 -10.20 0.40 -4.51
N SER A 147 -11.05 -0.23 -5.31
CA SER A 147 -12.40 -0.63 -4.91
C SER A 147 -12.38 -1.59 -3.73
N LEU A 148 -11.45 -2.56 -3.73
CA LEU A 148 -11.24 -3.47 -2.61
C LEU A 148 -10.83 -2.72 -1.33
N ALA A 149 -9.92 -1.76 -1.45
CA ALA A 149 -9.49 -0.93 -0.32
C ALA A 149 -10.63 -0.08 0.26
N GLU A 150 -11.50 0.49 -0.61
CA GLU A 150 -12.71 1.18 -0.16
C GLU A 150 -13.67 0.26 0.60
N ILE A 151 -13.86 -0.99 0.14
CA ILE A 151 -14.70 -1.97 0.83
C ILE A 151 -14.13 -2.26 2.24
N LEU A 152 -12.82 -2.43 2.37
CA LEU A 152 -12.18 -2.62 3.67
C LEU A 152 -12.35 -1.38 4.56
N PHE A 153 -12.24 -0.17 4.02
CA PHE A 153 -12.45 1.04 4.80
C PHE A 153 -13.92 1.24 5.20
N LYS A 154 -14.87 0.95 4.31
CA LYS A 154 -16.31 0.93 4.63
C LYS A 154 -16.61 -0.08 5.75
N SER A 155 -15.94 -1.24 5.74
CA SER A 155 -16.03 -2.19 6.86
C SER A 155 -15.56 -1.58 8.18
N ILE A 156 -14.49 -0.77 8.18
CA ILE A 156 -14.06 -0.03 9.38
C ILE A 156 -15.12 0.99 9.83
N ILE A 157 -15.71 1.74 8.90
CA ILE A 157 -16.77 2.72 9.22
C ILE A 157 -17.96 2.03 9.88
N LYS A 158 -18.39 0.87 9.35
CA LYS A 158 -19.48 0.07 9.94
C LYS A 158 -19.19 -0.40 11.37
N MET A 159 -17.94 -0.70 11.71
CA MET A 159 -17.56 -1.04 13.09
C MET A 159 -17.86 0.07 14.09
N TYR A 160 -17.96 1.30 13.63
CA TYR A 160 -18.29 2.50 14.42
C TYR A 160 -19.76 2.92 14.24
N LYS A 161 -20.61 2.08 13.64
CA LYS A 161 -22.03 2.36 13.38
C LYS A 161 -22.26 3.68 12.63
N LYS A 162 -21.33 4.05 11.73
CA LYS A 162 -21.40 5.26 10.92
C LYS A 162 -21.85 4.96 9.49
N ASP A 163 -22.37 5.99 8.82
CA ASP A 163 -22.74 5.89 7.40
C ASP A 163 -21.49 5.71 6.54
N ILE A 164 -21.51 4.67 5.70
CA ILE A 164 -20.41 4.32 4.79
C ILE A 164 -20.15 5.37 3.71
N SER A 165 -21.11 6.25 3.42
CA SER A 165 -20.96 7.37 2.48
C SER A 165 -19.83 8.33 2.88
N ILE A 166 -19.47 8.35 4.16
CA ILE A 166 -18.35 9.07 4.74
C ILE A 166 -17.03 8.77 4.02
N SER A 167 -16.87 7.55 3.49
CA SER A 167 -15.68 7.18 2.72
C SER A 167 -15.40 8.12 1.56
N LYS A 168 -16.44 8.66 0.92
CA LYS A 168 -16.32 9.63 -0.20
C LYS A 168 -15.67 10.94 0.24
N LYS A 169 -15.80 11.34 1.52
CA LYS A 169 -15.16 12.55 2.07
C LYS A 169 -13.66 12.34 2.29
N VAL A 170 -13.24 11.10 2.50
CA VAL A 170 -11.83 10.75 2.75
C VAL A 170 -11.11 10.49 1.42
N PHE A 171 -11.77 9.81 0.48
CA PHE A 171 -11.16 9.36 -0.77
C PHE A 171 -11.89 9.95 -1.97
N SER A 172 -11.13 10.68 -2.80
CA SER A 172 -11.53 11.11 -4.14
C SER A 172 -10.49 10.59 -5.12
N ARG A 173 -10.92 9.85 -6.15
CA ARG A 173 -10.03 9.18 -7.11
C ARG A 173 -8.93 10.09 -7.67
N THR A 174 -9.26 11.32 -7.99
CA THR A 174 -8.29 12.28 -8.55
C THR A 174 -7.51 13.06 -7.50
N LYS A 175 -7.90 12.98 -6.22
CA LYS A 175 -7.23 13.70 -5.10
C LYS A 175 -6.50 12.76 -4.15
N THR A 176 -6.77 11.45 -4.24
CA THR A 176 -6.12 10.45 -3.38
C THR A 176 -4.62 10.38 -3.66
N LEU A 177 -3.85 10.22 -2.60
CA LEU A 177 -2.42 9.96 -2.69
C LEU A 177 -2.10 8.46 -2.79
N SER A 178 -3.13 7.62 -2.95
CA SER A 178 -2.96 6.17 -3.10
C SER A 178 -1.99 5.83 -4.22
N THR A 179 -1.11 4.87 -3.93
CA THR A 179 0.00 4.51 -4.81
C THR A 179 0.06 3.00 -4.99
N LEU A 180 0.05 2.56 -6.24
CA LEU A 180 0.41 1.20 -6.60
C LEU A 180 1.92 1.14 -6.78
N ARG A 181 2.61 0.43 -5.90
CA ARG A 181 4.06 0.25 -5.96
C ARG A 181 4.41 -1.15 -6.42
N PHE A 182 5.42 -1.26 -7.26
CA PHE A 182 6.12 -2.50 -7.51
C PHE A 182 7.47 -2.43 -6.81
N ASN A 183 7.74 -3.38 -5.91
CA ASN A 183 9.06 -3.59 -5.35
C ASN A 183 9.70 -4.80 -6.02
N TYR A 184 10.76 -4.57 -6.76
CA TYR A 184 11.55 -5.61 -7.39
C TYR A 184 12.88 -5.74 -6.68
N TYR A 185 13.11 -6.91 -6.13
CA TYR A 185 14.35 -7.28 -5.47
C TYR A 185 15.19 -8.04 -6.50
N PRO A 186 16.25 -7.45 -7.05
CA PRO A 186 17.12 -8.14 -7.98
C PRO A 186 17.90 -9.24 -7.24
N ASN A 187 18.65 -10.04 -7.99
CA ASN A 187 19.55 -11.04 -7.41
C ASN A 187 20.74 -10.33 -6.73
N GLN A 188 20.61 -9.97 -5.47
CA GLN A 188 21.58 -9.18 -4.72
C GLN A 188 22.61 -10.07 -4.04
N LYS A 189 23.90 -9.68 -4.12
CA LYS A 189 24.99 -10.34 -3.40
C LYS A 189 25.00 -9.99 -1.91
N THR A 190 24.59 -8.78 -1.57
CA THR A 190 24.60 -8.25 -0.21
C THR A 190 23.21 -7.82 0.24
N PRO A 191 22.88 -7.90 1.55
CA PRO A 191 21.64 -7.37 2.09
C PRO A 191 21.62 -5.84 2.06
N VAL A 192 20.42 -5.27 2.15
CA VAL A 192 20.20 -3.81 2.28
C VAL A 192 20.64 -3.32 3.66
N GLU A 193 20.32 -4.11 4.67
CA GLU A 193 20.60 -3.79 6.07
C GLU A 193 20.78 -5.08 6.87
N ILE A 194 21.63 -5.00 7.89
CA ILE A 194 21.65 -5.99 8.98
C ILE A 194 20.89 -5.39 10.16
N SER A 195 19.82 -6.06 10.55
CA SER A 195 18.96 -5.61 11.65
C SER A 195 19.77 -5.48 12.96
N LYS A 196 19.79 -4.29 13.53
CA LYS A 196 20.45 -4.03 14.82
C LYS A 196 19.79 -4.77 15.99
N GLN A 197 18.52 -5.19 15.84
CA GLN A 197 17.78 -5.87 16.91
C GLN A 197 18.19 -7.33 17.07
N ASP A 198 18.45 -8.02 15.98
CA ASP A 198 18.63 -9.50 15.98
C ASP A 198 19.66 -10.02 14.98
N GLY A 199 20.44 -9.15 14.33
CA GLY A 199 21.49 -9.53 13.40
C GLY A 199 20.99 -10.12 12.06
N ILE A 200 19.69 -10.09 11.80
CA ILE A 200 19.10 -10.69 10.59
C ILE A 200 19.32 -9.79 9.38
N ALA A 201 19.73 -10.39 8.26
CA ALA A 201 19.89 -9.71 6.98
C ALA A 201 18.53 -9.34 6.36
N LEU A 202 18.35 -8.07 5.98
CA LEU A 202 17.11 -7.51 5.46
C LEU A 202 17.22 -7.11 4.00
N GLY A 203 16.16 -7.37 3.24
CA GLY A 203 15.90 -6.84 1.90
C GLY A 203 15.03 -5.59 1.91
N CYS A 204 14.37 -5.32 3.03
CA CYS A 204 13.70 -4.06 3.33
C CYS A 204 13.73 -3.84 4.84
N GLU A 205 14.16 -2.65 5.22
CA GLU A 205 14.31 -2.22 6.61
C GLU A 205 12.98 -2.30 7.40
N THR A 206 13.11 -2.32 8.73
CA THR A 206 11.94 -2.30 9.63
C THR A 206 11.24 -0.95 9.56
N HIS A 207 9.96 -0.97 9.23
CA HIS A 207 9.15 0.24 9.12
C HIS A 207 7.67 0.00 9.44
N VAL A 208 6.91 1.07 9.40
CA VAL A 208 5.44 1.10 9.49
C VAL A 208 4.92 1.97 8.36
N ASP A 209 3.87 1.52 7.67
CA ASP A 209 3.25 2.28 6.58
C ASP A 209 2.51 3.53 7.09
N SER A 210 2.51 4.59 6.28
CA SER A 210 1.90 5.88 6.62
C SER A 210 0.38 5.91 6.43
N GLY A 211 -0.15 5.19 5.43
CA GLY A 211 -1.53 5.30 4.95
C GLY A 211 -2.61 4.74 5.88
N ILE A 212 -3.77 4.48 5.28
CA ILE A 212 -4.91 3.81 5.95
C ILE A 212 -4.65 2.30 5.99
N PHE A 213 -4.50 1.71 4.80
CA PHE A 213 -4.17 0.30 4.60
C PHE A 213 -3.08 0.16 3.56
N THR A 214 -2.34 -0.91 3.67
CA THR A 214 -1.58 -1.47 2.55
C THR A 214 -2.21 -2.81 2.18
N ILE A 215 -2.52 -3.01 0.91
CA ILE A 215 -2.97 -4.28 0.35
C ILE A 215 -1.84 -4.81 -0.55
N LEU A 216 -1.26 -5.93 -0.15
CA LEU A 216 -0.02 -6.43 -0.73
C LEU A 216 -0.22 -7.77 -1.41
N TYR A 217 0.16 -7.85 -2.70
CA TYR A 217 0.55 -9.11 -3.30
C TYR A 217 2.02 -9.41 -2.97
N GLN A 218 2.29 -10.61 -2.46
CA GLN A 218 3.65 -11.14 -2.34
C GLN A 218 3.79 -12.42 -3.17
N ASP A 219 4.96 -12.62 -3.77
CA ASP A 219 5.26 -13.85 -4.50
C ASP A 219 5.60 -15.02 -3.55
N LYS A 220 5.77 -16.22 -4.11
CA LYS A 220 6.07 -17.45 -3.35
C LYS A 220 7.41 -17.42 -2.59
N LYS A 221 8.28 -16.46 -2.87
CA LYS A 221 9.54 -16.29 -2.13
C LYS A 221 9.30 -15.81 -0.70
N GLY A 222 8.18 -15.14 -0.46
CA GLY A 222 7.81 -14.69 0.89
C GLY A 222 8.77 -13.66 1.48
N GLY A 223 9.25 -13.92 2.70
CA GLY A 223 10.22 -13.08 3.41
C GLY A 223 9.63 -11.91 4.18
N LEU A 224 8.34 -11.62 4.03
CA LEU A 224 7.67 -10.60 4.85
C LEU A 224 7.52 -11.10 6.29
N GLN A 225 7.98 -10.27 7.23
CA GLN A 225 7.81 -10.50 8.67
C GLN A 225 7.08 -9.35 9.32
N VAL A 226 6.28 -9.66 10.33
CA VAL A 226 5.58 -8.70 11.19
C VAL A 226 6.01 -8.89 12.64
N GLN A 227 6.21 -7.79 13.35
CA GLN A 227 6.57 -7.81 14.77
C GLN A 227 5.32 -7.86 15.63
N ASN A 228 5.19 -8.85 16.49
CA ASN A 228 4.16 -8.86 17.50
C ASN A 228 4.45 -7.78 18.55
N ARG A 229 3.51 -6.87 18.77
CA ARG A 229 3.71 -5.69 19.63
C ARG A 229 3.85 -6.04 21.11
N LYS A 230 3.26 -7.15 21.56
CA LYS A 230 3.30 -7.58 22.97
C LYS A 230 4.63 -8.21 23.34
N ASN A 231 5.06 -9.22 22.58
CA ASN A 231 6.26 -9.99 22.88
C ASN A 231 7.49 -9.60 22.06
N LYS A 232 7.36 -8.61 21.14
CA LYS A 232 8.43 -8.10 20.25
C LYS A 232 9.04 -9.14 19.32
N LYS A 233 8.50 -10.35 19.26
CA LYS A 233 8.98 -11.41 18.36
C LYS A 233 8.51 -11.17 16.91
N TRP A 234 9.33 -11.58 15.97
CA TRP A 234 9.04 -11.55 14.54
C TRP A 234 8.34 -12.81 14.07
N TYR A 235 7.34 -12.67 13.22
CA TYR A 235 6.57 -13.78 12.67
C TYR A 235 6.50 -13.63 11.15
N ASN A 236 6.72 -14.74 10.44
CA ASN A 236 6.59 -14.78 9.00
C ASN A 236 5.12 -14.60 8.59
N VAL A 237 4.87 -13.81 7.54
CA VAL A 237 3.59 -13.79 6.85
C VAL A 237 3.60 -14.90 5.80
N PRO A 238 2.83 -15.99 5.99
CA PRO A 238 2.91 -17.15 5.10
C PRO A 238 2.44 -16.79 3.69
N PHE A 239 3.08 -17.38 2.67
CA PHE A 239 2.58 -17.27 1.32
C PHE A 239 1.26 -18.04 1.16
N ASN A 240 0.26 -17.37 0.58
CA ASN A 240 -1.00 -17.99 0.19
C ASN A 240 -1.38 -17.46 -1.21
N LYS A 241 -1.36 -18.35 -2.20
CA LYS A 241 -1.64 -18.00 -3.61
C LYS A 241 -3.00 -17.31 -3.81
N LYS A 242 -3.99 -17.63 -2.95
CA LYS A 242 -5.36 -17.09 -3.06
C LYS A 242 -5.58 -15.83 -2.21
N ALA A 243 -4.56 -15.37 -1.50
CA ALA A 243 -4.71 -14.26 -0.56
C ALA A 243 -3.89 -13.03 -0.95
N LEU A 244 -4.42 -11.88 -0.56
CA LEU A 244 -3.66 -10.64 -0.43
C LEU A 244 -3.41 -10.37 1.06
N VAL A 245 -2.25 -9.81 1.37
CA VAL A 245 -1.91 -9.38 2.74
C VAL A 245 -2.44 -7.98 2.95
N VAL A 246 -3.04 -7.72 4.10
CA VAL A 246 -3.51 -6.38 4.49
C VAL A 246 -2.86 -5.99 5.79
N ASN A 247 -2.33 -4.77 5.83
CA ASN A 247 -1.89 -4.16 7.08
C ASN A 247 -2.45 -2.75 7.27
N THR A 248 -2.67 -2.40 8.53
CA THR A 248 -3.10 -1.06 8.94
C THR A 248 -1.91 -0.11 8.97
N GLY A 249 -2.11 1.11 8.48
CA GLY A 249 -1.12 2.17 8.52
C GLY A 249 -1.36 3.18 9.64
N ARG A 250 -0.38 4.09 9.82
CA ARG A 250 -0.41 5.10 10.89
C ARG A 250 -1.56 6.09 10.78
N ALA A 251 -2.03 6.40 9.57
CA ALA A 251 -3.19 7.27 9.40
C ALA A 251 -4.45 6.63 10.00
N LEU A 252 -4.67 5.31 9.79
CA LEU A 252 -5.79 4.61 10.42
C LEU A 252 -5.62 4.50 11.95
N GLU A 253 -4.40 4.25 12.44
CA GLU A 253 -4.10 4.27 13.87
C GLU A 253 -4.47 5.64 14.47
N PHE A 254 -4.07 6.73 13.80
CA PHE A 254 -4.42 8.10 14.23
C PHE A 254 -5.93 8.35 14.25
N LEU A 255 -6.64 8.05 13.15
CA LEU A 255 -8.08 8.24 13.01
C LEU A 255 -8.89 7.42 14.03
N SER A 256 -8.34 6.33 14.53
CA SER A 256 -8.96 5.43 15.52
C SER A 256 -8.53 5.69 16.95
N LYS A 257 -7.82 6.79 17.25
CA LYS A 257 -7.20 7.07 18.56
C LYS A 257 -6.31 5.92 19.05
N GLY A 258 -5.54 5.31 18.15
CA GLY A 258 -4.66 4.20 18.48
C GLY A 258 -5.35 2.84 18.69
N LYS A 259 -6.64 2.71 18.41
CA LYS A 259 -7.38 1.45 18.54
C LYS A 259 -6.92 0.41 17.53
N PHE A 260 -6.81 0.79 16.26
CA PHE A 260 -6.22 -0.04 15.22
C PHE A 260 -4.72 0.20 15.15
N LYS A 261 -3.95 -0.87 15.11
CA LYS A 261 -2.51 -0.78 15.32
C LYS A 261 -1.74 -0.80 14.01
N ALA A 262 -0.97 0.25 13.76
CA ALA A 262 0.08 0.21 12.75
C ALA A 262 1.27 -0.57 13.32
N THR A 263 1.75 -1.57 12.59
CA THR A 263 2.69 -2.56 13.15
C THR A 263 3.97 -2.64 12.34
N ASN A 264 5.10 -2.69 13.03
CA ASN A 264 6.40 -2.87 12.42
C ASN A 264 6.44 -4.13 11.57
N HIS A 265 6.94 -4.00 10.37
CA HIS A 265 7.20 -5.10 9.47
C HIS A 265 8.50 -4.87 8.70
N ARG A 266 9.05 -5.96 8.18
CA ARG A 266 10.33 -5.97 7.45
C ARG A 266 10.32 -7.07 6.40
N VAL A 267 11.26 -7.05 5.47
CA VAL A 267 11.44 -8.13 4.50
C VAL A 267 12.82 -8.74 4.70
N LEU A 268 12.86 -10.05 4.86
CA LEU A 268 14.11 -10.80 4.93
C LEU A 268 14.85 -10.70 3.60
N TRP A 269 16.17 -10.56 3.70
CA TRP A 269 17.01 -10.64 2.52
C TRP A 269 16.96 -12.05 1.88
N ASN A 270 16.97 -12.08 0.56
CA ASN A 270 16.96 -13.30 -0.22
C ASN A 270 17.83 -13.12 -1.47
N LYS A 271 18.69 -14.09 -1.76
CA LYS A 271 19.52 -14.08 -2.97
C LYS A 271 18.70 -14.16 -4.26
N SER A 272 17.49 -14.70 -4.22
CA SER A 272 16.65 -14.88 -5.42
C SER A 272 15.87 -13.60 -5.76
N LYS A 273 15.61 -13.40 -7.04
CA LYS A 273 14.67 -12.36 -7.52
C LYS A 273 13.31 -12.51 -6.84
N ARG A 274 12.75 -11.40 -6.41
CA ARG A 274 11.45 -11.31 -5.75
C ARG A 274 10.68 -10.11 -6.28
N LEU A 275 9.37 -10.29 -6.49
CA LEU A 275 8.45 -9.20 -6.80
C LEU A 275 7.37 -9.13 -5.71
N SER A 276 7.11 -7.93 -5.21
CA SER A 276 5.92 -7.67 -4.41
C SER A 276 5.23 -6.39 -4.90
N ILE A 277 3.90 -6.35 -4.74
CA ILE A 277 3.09 -5.27 -5.30
C ILE A 277 2.18 -4.75 -4.19
N PRO A 278 2.66 -3.83 -3.33
CA PRO A 278 1.83 -3.13 -2.36
C PRO A 278 0.98 -2.05 -3.04
N PHE A 279 -0.25 -1.95 -2.61
CA PHE A 279 -1.13 -0.82 -2.86
C PHE A 279 -1.29 -0.04 -1.56
N PHE A 280 -0.70 1.14 -1.49
CA PHE A 280 -0.86 2.05 -0.37
C PHE A 280 -2.16 2.82 -0.54
N PHE A 281 -3.15 2.52 0.30
CA PHE A 281 -4.44 3.21 0.27
C PHE A 281 -4.38 4.43 1.17
N GLU A 282 -4.41 5.59 0.55
CA GLU A 282 -4.14 6.85 1.20
C GLU A 282 -5.28 7.86 0.97
N PRO A 283 -5.60 8.70 1.95
CA PRO A 283 -6.60 9.75 1.82
C PRO A 283 -6.31 10.74 0.67
N SER A 284 -7.31 11.54 0.35
CA SER A 284 -7.13 12.72 -0.50
C SER A 284 -6.14 13.69 0.13
N TYR A 285 -5.29 14.33 -0.66
CA TYR A 285 -4.23 15.23 -0.19
C TYR A 285 -4.73 16.31 0.77
N ASN A 286 -5.94 16.83 0.52
CA ASN A 286 -6.59 17.89 1.31
C ASN A 286 -7.50 17.37 2.43
N PHE A 287 -7.54 16.06 2.68
CA PHE A 287 -8.32 15.50 3.78
C PHE A 287 -7.77 15.97 5.11
N LYS A 288 -8.65 16.55 5.96
CA LYS A 288 -8.30 16.95 7.32
C LYS A 288 -8.49 15.77 8.27
N MET A 289 -7.40 15.18 8.72
CA MET A 289 -7.41 14.08 9.69
C MET A 289 -7.69 14.59 11.09
N ASN A 290 -8.61 13.93 11.79
CA ASN A 290 -8.90 14.19 13.20
C ASN A 290 -8.89 12.87 13.98
N LYS A 291 -8.29 12.86 15.18
CA LYS A 291 -8.28 11.70 16.09
C LYS A 291 -9.69 11.22 16.45
N SER A 292 -10.68 12.09 16.40
CA SER A 292 -12.09 11.77 16.68
C SER A 292 -12.89 11.33 15.45
N PHE A 293 -12.28 11.27 14.27
CA PHE A 293 -12.97 11.00 13.00
C PHE A 293 -13.86 9.74 13.07
N LEU A 294 -13.34 8.64 13.61
CA LEU A 294 -14.10 7.40 13.73
C LEU A 294 -14.99 7.36 14.99
N ASN A 295 -14.64 8.07 16.07
CA ASN A 295 -15.30 7.95 17.38
C ASN A 295 -16.21 9.12 17.75
N GLY A 296 -16.13 10.26 17.07
CA GLY A 296 -16.78 11.50 17.48
C GLY A 296 -17.53 12.21 16.35
N SER A 297 -17.80 13.50 16.58
CA SER A 297 -18.32 14.41 15.55
C SER A 297 -17.30 14.60 14.44
N MET A 298 -17.79 14.62 13.20
CA MET A 298 -16.96 14.77 12.00
C MET A 298 -16.68 16.24 11.65
N ASN A 299 -16.93 17.20 12.56
CA ASN A 299 -16.57 18.60 12.34
C ASN A 299 -15.04 18.75 12.42
N ASN A 300 -14.42 18.80 11.23
CA ASN A 300 -12.98 18.71 11.03
C ASN A 300 -12.29 20.08 10.88
N ASN A 301 -12.79 21.15 11.51
CA ASN A 301 -12.19 22.47 11.28
C ASN A 301 -10.70 22.55 11.72
N ASN A 302 -10.29 21.75 12.71
CA ASN A 302 -8.94 21.76 13.28
C ASN A 302 -8.13 20.47 13.00
N GLY A 303 -8.39 19.77 11.88
CA GLY A 303 -7.68 18.54 11.52
C GLY A 303 -6.33 18.78 10.84
N LEU A 304 -5.39 17.82 11.00
CA LEU A 304 -4.13 17.81 10.28
C LEU A 304 -4.38 17.45 8.80
N ILE A 305 -3.94 18.31 7.87
CA ILE A 305 -4.06 18.04 6.44
C ILE A 305 -3.18 16.84 6.07
N TYR A 306 -3.76 15.86 5.35
CA TYR A 306 -3.08 14.61 5.03
C TYR A 306 -1.76 14.81 4.26
N GLU A 307 -1.72 15.74 3.31
CA GLU A 307 -0.48 16.07 2.59
C GLU A 307 0.65 16.49 3.53
N LYS A 308 0.36 17.34 4.52
CA LYS A 308 1.36 17.79 5.50
C LYS A 308 1.87 16.61 6.36
N TYR A 309 0.96 15.74 6.74
CA TYR A 309 1.28 14.52 7.47
C TYR A 309 2.15 13.58 6.64
N LEU A 310 1.77 13.33 5.38
CA LEU A 310 2.51 12.46 4.47
C LEU A 310 3.93 13.01 4.21
N ASN A 311 4.06 14.31 3.94
CA ASN A 311 5.34 14.96 3.72
C ASN A 311 6.31 14.73 4.89
N HIS A 312 5.83 14.86 6.13
CA HIS A 312 6.62 14.54 7.32
C HIS A 312 7.01 13.06 7.36
N SER A 313 6.10 12.17 6.99
CA SER A 313 6.35 10.72 7.00
C SER A 313 7.36 10.29 5.92
N LEU A 314 7.31 10.90 4.74
CA LEU A 314 8.19 10.58 3.61
C LEU A 314 9.67 10.92 3.88
N LYS A 315 9.94 11.95 4.69
CA LYS A 315 11.32 12.33 5.06
C LYS A 315 12.13 11.19 5.73
N LYS A 316 11.45 10.16 6.22
CA LYS A 316 12.08 8.99 6.85
C LYS A 316 12.58 7.96 5.83
N PHE A 317 12.09 8.01 4.60
CA PHE A 317 12.44 7.06 3.56
C PHE A 317 13.50 7.67 2.63
N VAL A 318 14.58 6.93 2.43
CA VAL A 318 15.74 7.39 1.66
C VAL A 318 15.40 7.75 0.20
N GLU A 319 14.37 7.14 -0.36
CA GLU A 319 13.86 7.43 -1.71
C GLU A 319 13.37 8.88 -1.84
N TYR A 320 12.86 9.47 -0.76
CA TYR A 320 12.25 10.81 -0.74
C TYR A 320 13.11 11.85 -0.03
N GLN A 321 14.28 11.48 0.49
CA GLN A 321 15.25 12.45 1.02
C GLN A 321 15.84 13.23 -0.17
N ARG A 322 15.80 14.56 -0.06
CA ARG A 322 16.31 15.50 -1.07
C ARG A 322 17.80 15.76 -0.86
#